data_75cbb2d7ed965b4811f409c9c93ebc5b
#
_entry.id   75cbb2d7ed965b4811f409c9c93ebc5b
#
_cell.length_a   1.000
_cell.length_b   1.000
_cell.length_c   1.000
_cell.angle_alpha   90.00
_cell.angle_beta   90.00
_cell.angle_gamma   90.00
#
_symmetry.space_group_name_H-M   'P 1'
#
loop_
_entity.id
_entity.type
_entity.pdbx_description
1 polymer ?
#
loop_
_entity_poly.entity_id
_entity_poly.type
_entity_poly.pdbx_seq_one_letter_code
_entity_poly.pdbx_strand_id
1 'polypeptide(L)'
;MRPTGRSGWIPADGARLSSDDLWLELDKGARRLTVYRDGRVVHRYPVVIGRAATPTPSGLAAVYEVNRQPDPTGFLGPWALPLTALSPTLKSFGGGPGRIAIHGRDGESLADPLGSAASHGCIRIPNAGIRWLAAHAAPGTPVRIVG
;
A
#
# COMPACT_ATOMS: atom_id res chain seq x y z
N MET A 1 7.17 15.51 5.75
CA MET A 1 6.36 16.04 6.86
C MET A 1 5.25 15.03 7.13
N ARG A 2 4.97 14.65 8.38
CA ARG A 2 3.83 13.78 8.70
C ARG A 2 2.54 14.53 8.48
N PRO A 3 1.49 13.92 7.88
CA PRO A 3 0.17 14.53 7.82
C PRO A 3 -0.31 14.85 9.23
N THR A 4 -0.87 16.02 9.41
CA THR A 4 -1.36 16.49 10.73
C THR A 4 -2.64 15.79 11.16
N GLY A 5 -3.26 14.98 10.29
CA GLY A 5 -4.59 14.41 10.49
C GLY A 5 -5.72 15.44 10.42
N ARG A 6 -5.41 16.70 10.12
CA ARG A 6 -6.42 17.74 9.94
C ARG A 6 -7.06 17.61 8.57
N SER A 7 -8.38 17.67 8.52
CA SER A 7 -9.18 17.82 7.32
C SER A 7 -9.77 19.22 7.27
N GLY A 8 -10.12 19.70 6.08
CA GLY A 8 -10.70 21.02 5.89
C GLY A 8 -11.21 21.21 4.46
N TRP A 9 -11.88 22.30 4.25
CA TRP A 9 -12.37 22.71 2.95
C TRP A 9 -11.32 23.58 2.24
N ILE A 10 -11.18 23.39 0.94
CA ILE A 10 -10.35 24.22 0.07
C ILE A 10 -11.24 24.90 -0.97
N PRO A 11 -10.90 26.11 -1.46
CA PRO A 11 -11.58 26.71 -2.60
C PRO A 11 -11.54 25.78 -3.81
N ALA A 12 -12.65 25.64 -4.52
CA ALA A 12 -12.71 24.84 -5.75
C ALA A 12 -11.97 25.54 -6.91
N ASP A 13 -11.87 26.86 -6.84
CA ASP A 13 -11.17 27.67 -7.86
C ASP A 13 -9.68 27.30 -7.87
N GLY A 14 -9.20 26.84 -9.03
CA GLY A 14 -7.84 26.34 -9.18
C GLY A 14 -7.63 24.88 -8.81
N ALA A 15 -8.64 24.18 -8.25
CA ALA A 15 -8.60 22.75 -8.05
C ALA A 15 -8.88 22.01 -9.36
N ARG A 16 -8.00 21.04 -9.71
CA ARG A 16 -8.26 20.15 -10.84
C ARG A 16 -8.83 18.85 -10.30
N LEU A 17 -10.05 18.54 -10.70
CA LEU A 17 -10.69 17.27 -10.38
C LEU A 17 -10.19 16.17 -11.35
N SER A 18 -9.95 15.00 -10.83
CA SER A 18 -9.59 13.80 -11.59
C SER A 18 -10.37 12.61 -11.03
N SER A 19 -10.66 11.64 -11.87
CA SER A 19 -11.25 10.36 -11.47
C SER A 19 -10.24 9.24 -11.71
N ASP A 20 -10.29 8.22 -10.86
CA ASP A 20 -9.53 6.99 -11.03
C ASP A 20 -10.54 5.84 -11.03
N ASP A 21 -10.54 5.02 -12.07
CA ASP A 21 -11.38 3.83 -12.20
C ASP A 21 -10.83 2.64 -11.38
N LEU A 22 -9.57 2.76 -10.95
CA LEU A 22 -8.85 1.77 -10.16
C LEU A 22 -8.93 2.10 -8.67
N TRP A 23 -9.27 1.12 -7.85
CA TRP A 23 -9.14 1.22 -6.42
C TRP A 23 -8.81 -0.13 -5.78
N LEU A 24 -8.25 -0.09 -4.59
CA LEU A 24 -7.73 -1.25 -3.88
C LEU A 24 -8.46 -1.44 -2.56
N GLU A 25 -8.75 -2.70 -2.19
CA GLU A 25 -9.23 -3.05 -0.88
C GLU A 25 -8.34 -4.09 -0.23
N LEU A 26 -7.74 -3.75 0.89
CA LEU A 26 -7.07 -4.69 1.75
C LEU A 26 -8.02 -5.16 2.85
N ASP A 27 -8.41 -6.42 2.80
CA ASP A 27 -9.05 -7.13 3.91
C ASP A 27 -7.96 -7.80 4.75
N LYS A 28 -7.72 -7.23 5.96
CA LYS A 28 -6.70 -7.74 6.88
C LYS A 28 -7.09 -9.09 7.48
N GLY A 29 -8.36 -9.31 7.74
CA GLY A 29 -8.88 -10.58 8.26
C GLY A 29 -8.67 -11.71 7.25
N ALA A 30 -9.05 -11.49 6.01
CA ALA A 30 -8.85 -12.44 4.92
C ALA A 30 -7.42 -12.46 4.39
N ARG A 31 -6.54 -11.51 4.79
CA ARG A 31 -5.18 -11.32 4.27
C ARG A 31 -5.12 -11.30 2.76
N ARG A 32 -5.99 -10.49 2.18
CA ARG A 32 -6.19 -10.42 0.74
C ARG A 32 -6.30 -8.96 0.27
N LEU A 33 -5.56 -8.64 -0.76
CA LEU A 33 -5.71 -7.41 -1.52
C LEU A 33 -6.57 -7.69 -2.75
N THR A 34 -7.69 -7.00 -2.86
CA THR A 34 -8.57 -7.02 -4.03
C THR A 34 -8.39 -5.74 -4.82
N VAL A 35 -8.26 -5.88 -6.12
CA VAL A 35 -8.13 -4.77 -7.07
C VAL A 35 -9.43 -4.66 -7.85
N TYR A 36 -9.98 -3.47 -7.87
CA TYR A 36 -11.19 -3.15 -8.61
C TYR A 36 -10.87 -2.17 -9.73
N ARG A 37 -11.50 -2.34 -10.88
CA ARG A 37 -11.52 -1.39 -11.98
C ARG A 37 -12.95 -1.28 -12.50
N ASP A 38 -13.47 -0.05 -12.67
CA ASP A 38 -14.85 0.20 -13.08
C ASP A 38 -15.87 -0.56 -12.23
N GLY A 39 -15.64 -0.63 -10.92
CA GLY A 39 -16.49 -1.34 -9.96
C GLY A 39 -16.42 -2.87 -10.03
N ARG A 40 -15.60 -3.45 -10.90
CA ARG A 40 -15.42 -4.89 -11.05
C ARG A 40 -14.10 -5.35 -10.48
N VAL A 41 -14.09 -6.53 -9.89
CA VAL A 41 -12.85 -7.17 -9.42
C VAL A 41 -12.03 -7.63 -10.62
N VAL A 42 -10.79 -7.14 -10.72
CA VAL A 42 -9.84 -7.55 -11.77
C VAL A 42 -8.74 -8.46 -11.24
N HIS A 43 -8.32 -8.27 -9.97
CA HIS A 43 -7.31 -9.14 -9.35
C HIS A 43 -7.58 -9.36 -7.87
N ARG A 44 -7.07 -10.47 -7.34
CA ARG A 44 -6.99 -10.78 -5.91
C ARG A 44 -5.62 -11.36 -5.61
N TYR A 45 -4.96 -10.82 -4.61
CA TYR A 45 -3.64 -11.27 -4.19
C TYR A 45 -3.65 -11.66 -2.72
N PRO A 46 -3.11 -12.83 -2.35
CA PRO A 46 -2.79 -13.10 -0.96
C PRO A 46 -1.67 -12.15 -0.52
N VAL A 47 -1.72 -11.68 0.73
CA VAL A 47 -0.77 -10.69 1.22
C VAL A 47 -0.12 -11.11 2.53
N VAL A 48 1.07 -10.54 2.81
CA VAL A 48 1.61 -10.45 4.17
C VAL A 48 1.24 -9.06 4.70
N ILE A 49 0.71 -9.00 5.91
CA ILE A 49 0.38 -7.76 6.61
C ILE A 49 1.23 -7.57 7.87
N GLY A 50 1.08 -6.43 8.52
CA GLY A 50 1.75 -6.14 9.80
C GLY A 50 1.36 -7.12 10.90
N ARG A 51 2.37 -7.53 11.68
CA ARG A 51 2.15 -8.31 12.92
C ARG A 51 1.47 -7.44 14.00
N ALA A 52 0.98 -8.07 15.06
CA ALA A 52 0.25 -7.38 16.14
C ALA A 52 1.03 -6.19 16.76
N ALA A 53 2.35 -6.31 16.92
CA ALA A 53 3.19 -5.25 17.47
C ALA A 53 3.41 -4.07 16.51
N THR A 54 3.26 -4.28 15.21
CA THR A 54 3.42 -3.24 14.17
C THR A 54 2.32 -3.41 13.11
N PRO A 55 1.06 -3.16 13.47
CA PRO A 55 -0.08 -3.49 12.62
C PRO A 55 -0.14 -2.62 11.36
N THR A 56 -0.67 -3.19 10.29
CA THR A 56 -1.16 -2.40 9.16
C THR A 56 -2.39 -1.60 9.63
N PRO A 57 -2.40 -0.26 9.51
CA PRO A 57 -3.52 0.56 9.97
C PRO A 57 -4.77 0.33 9.14
N SER A 58 -5.95 0.47 9.73
CA SER A 58 -7.22 0.52 9.01
C SER A 58 -7.55 1.94 8.57
N GLY A 59 -8.44 2.08 7.59
CA GLY A 59 -8.96 3.36 7.13
C GLY A 59 -8.80 3.56 5.63
N LEU A 60 -9.01 4.80 5.20
CA LEU A 60 -8.82 5.21 3.82
C LEU A 60 -7.40 5.77 3.63
N ALA A 61 -6.78 5.36 2.57
CA ALA A 61 -5.49 5.83 2.12
C ALA A 61 -5.50 6.01 0.60
N ALA A 62 -4.43 6.51 0.05
CA ALA A 62 -4.19 6.53 -1.38
C ALA A 62 -2.73 6.17 -1.65
N VAL A 63 -2.45 5.71 -2.85
CA VAL A 63 -1.08 5.58 -3.35
C VAL A 63 -0.44 6.98 -3.34
N TYR A 64 0.71 7.11 -2.70
CA TYR A 64 1.45 8.36 -2.61
C TYR A 64 2.46 8.49 -3.75
N GLU A 65 3.14 7.39 -4.05
CA GLU A 65 4.16 7.30 -5.10
C GLU A 65 4.18 5.89 -5.69
N VAL A 66 4.75 5.75 -6.88
CA VAL A 66 5.03 4.47 -7.54
C VAL A 66 6.53 4.38 -7.78
N ASN A 67 7.24 3.62 -6.95
CA ASN A 67 8.69 3.62 -6.92
C ASN A 67 9.26 2.30 -7.43
N ARG A 68 9.99 2.38 -8.55
CA ARG A 68 10.84 1.26 -8.99
C ARG A 68 12.00 1.10 -8.02
N GLN A 69 12.27 -0.14 -7.60
CA GLN A 69 13.37 -0.41 -6.71
C GLN A 69 14.68 -0.55 -7.49
N PRO A 70 15.80 0.03 -7.00
CA PRO A 70 17.11 -0.11 -7.65
C PRO A 70 17.58 -1.57 -7.67
N ASP A 71 17.29 -2.33 -6.61
CA ASP A 71 17.50 -3.77 -6.54
C ASP A 71 16.15 -4.51 -6.56
N PRO A 72 15.75 -5.08 -7.71
CA PRO A 72 14.49 -5.82 -7.82
C PRO A 72 14.49 -7.16 -7.10
N THR A 73 15.65 -7.65 -6.66
CA THR A 73 15.83 -8.90 -5.91
C THR A 73 15.99 -8.64 -4.40
N GLY A 74 15.97 -7.38 -4.00
CA GLY A 74 16.03 -6.98 -2.60
C GLY A 74 14.70 -7.18 -1.88
N PHE A 75 14.71 -6.90 -0.58
CA PHE A 75 13.60 -7.11 0.35
C PHE A 75 12.23 -6.58 -0.12
N LEU A 76 12.21 -5.45 -0.83
CA LEU A 76 10.99 -4.81 -1.33
C LEU A 76 10.51 -5.37 -2.67
N GLY A 77 11.30 -6.27 -3.29
CA GLY A 77 11.05 -6.72 -4.65
C GLY A 77 11.20 -5.59 -5.70
N PRO A 78 10.59 -5.73 -6.88
CA PRO A 78 10.87 -4.82 -8.00
C PRO A 78 10.22 -3.43 -7.88
N TRP A 79 9.16 -3.28 -7.07
CA TRP A 79 8.40 -2.05 -6.93
C TRP A 79 7.88 -1.88 -5.50
N ALA A 80 7.75 -0.63 -5.08
CA ALA A 80 7.06 -0.23 -3.87
C ALA A 80 6.12 0.93 -4.16
N LEU A 81 4.90 0.85 -3.64
CA LEU A 81 3.86 1.87 -3.69
C LEU A 81 3.63 2.38 -2.25
N PRO A 82 4.38 3.40 -1.80
CA PRO A 82 4.08 4.06 -0.54
C PRO A 82 2.65 4.60 -0.52
N LEU A 83 1.98 4.48 0.62
CA LEU A 83 0.61 4.98 0.83
C LEU A 83 0.61 6.28 1.63
N THR A 84 -0.46 7.02 1.57
CA THR A 84 -0.67 8.16 2.49
C THR A 84 -0.82 7.72 3.94
N ALA A 85 -1.10 6.44 4.20
CA ALA A 85 -1.18 5.84 5.53
C ALA A 85 0.19 5.80 6.22
N LEU A 86 0.19 6.08 7.52
CA LEU A 86 1.36 6.00 8.40
C LEU A 86 1.20 4.88 9.41
N SER A 87 2.31 4.24 9.76
CA SER A 87 2.33 3.26 10.84
C SER A 87 1.90 3.90 12.16
N PRO A 88 1.00 3.29 12.92
CA PRO A 88 0.63 3.78 14.25
C PRO A 88 1.77 3.63 15.27
N THR A 89 2.71 2.73 15.02
CA THR A 89 3.79 2.39 15.97
C THR A 89 5.17 2.86 15.51
N LEU A 90 5.49 2.76 14.22
CA LEU A 90 6.78 3.17 13.69
C LEU A 90 6.78 4.63 13.25
N LYS A 91 7.51 5.48 13.95
CA LYS A 91 7.61 6.92 13.63
C LYS A 91 8.53 7.20 12.46
N SER A 92 9.51 6.33 12.22
CA SER A 92 10.44 6.42 11.09
C SER A 92 10.78 5.03 10.56
N PHE A 93 11.06 4.94 9.26
CA PHE A 93 11.52 3.73 8.60
C PHE A 93 12.35 4.13 7.36
N GLY A 94 13.53 3.56 7.20
CA GLY A 94 14.39 3.84 6.06
C GLY A 94 14.77 5.32 5.85
N GLY A 95 14.91 6.09 6.96
CA GLY A 95 15.24 7.52 6.89
C GLY A 95 14.04 8.44 6.62
N GLY A 96 12.85 7.88 6.37
CA GLY A 96 11.60 8.63 6.14
C GLY A 96 10.59 8.47 7.28
N PRO A 97 9.43 9.15 7.20
CA PRO A 97 8.33 8.90 8.11
C PRO A 97 7.88 7.45 7.97
N GLY A 98 7.44 6.81 9.07
CA GLY A 98 7.01 5.41 9.07
C GLY A 98 5.76 5.18 8.19
N ARG A 99 5.93 5.32 6.88
CA ARG A 99 4.88 5.21 5.88
C ARG A 99 4.65 3.75 5.52
N ILE A 100 3.39 3.36 5.44
CA ILE A 100 3.01 2.03 4.95
C ILE A 100 3.18 2.01 3.43
N ALA A 101 3.64 0.88 2.91
CA ALA A 101 3.73 0.66 1.47
C ALA A 101 3.10 -0.69 1.07
N ILE A 102 2.59 -0.76 -0.15
CA ILE A 102 2.35 -2.01 -0.86
C ILE A 102 3.63 -2.28 -1.67
N HIS A 103 4.23 -3.44 -1.52
CA HIS A 103 5.46 -3.76 -2.26
C HIS A 103 5.54 -5.24 -2.62
N GLY A 104 6.46 -5.57 -3.50
CA GLY A 104 6.80 -6.94 -3.83
C GLY A 104 7.51 -7.66 -2.68
N ARG A 105 8.19 -8.74 -3.01
CA ARG A 105 8.94 -9.52 -2.04
C ARG A 105 10.05 -10.29 -2.73
N ASP A 106 11.22 -10.24 -2.14
CA ASP A 106 12.37 -11.05 -2.55
C ASP A 106 13.35 -11.18 -1.38
N GLY A 107 14.44 -11.94 -1.55
CA GLY A 107 15.43 -12.16 -0.52
C GLY A 107 14.78 -12.62 0.80
N GLU A 108 15.18 -12.00 1.90
CA GLU A 108 14.71 -12.34 3.24
C GLU A 108 13.19 -12.20 3.44
N SER A 109 12.53 -11.35 2.65
CA SER A 109 11.08 -11.17 2.77
C SER A 109 10.27 -12.39 2.31
N LEU A 110 10.89 -13.32 1.60
CA LEU A 110 10.29 -14.59 1.19
C LEU A 110 10.09 -15.57 2.37
N ALA A 111 10.82 -15.40 3.47
CA ALA A 111 10.66 -16.22 4.68
C ALA A 111 9.25 -16.07 5.30
N ASP A 112 8.60 -14.93 5.10
CA ASP A 112 7.24 -14.70 5.60
C ASP A 112 6.22 -15.22 4.57
N PRO A 113 5.42 -16.27 4.86
CA PRO A 113 4.49 -16.81 3.86
C PRO A 113 3.36 -15.83 3.54
N LEU A 114 2.90 -15.82 2.28
CA LEU A 114 1.69 -15.10 1.91
C LEU A 114 0.49 -15.61 2.72
N GLY A 115 -0.38 -14.71 3.16
CA GLY A 115 -1.47 -15.01 4.09
C GLY A 115 -1.08 -14.87 5.55
N SER A 116 0.14 -14.43 5.88
CA SER A 116 0.61 -14.24 7.25
C SER A 116 0.52 -12.79 7.74
N ALA A 117 0.63 -12.60 9.06
CA ALA A 117 0.76 -11.31 9.72
C ALA A 117 2.18 -11.21 10.32
N ALA A 118 3.18 -10.99 9.47
CA ALA A 118 4.59 -11.07 9.83
C ALA A 118 5.38 -9.78 9.56
N SER A 119 4.85 -8.85 8.76
CA SER A 119 5.56 -7.63 8.39
C SER A 119 5.63 -6.58 9.53
N HIS A 120 6.35 -5.51 9.29
CA HIS A 120 6.41 -4.34 10.18
C HIS A 120 5.33 -3.28 9.84
N GLY A 121 4.26 -3.70 9.17
CA GLY A 121 3.13 -2.84 8.81
C GLY A 121 2.90 -2.73 7.30
N CYS A 122 3.93 -2.88 6.47
CA CYS A 122 3.80 -2.88 5.02
C CYS A 122 3.02 -4.10 4.51
N ILE A 123 2.43 -3.95 3.35
CA ILE A 123 1.61 -4.94 2.67
C ILE A 123 2.48 -5.56 1.57
N ARG A 124 2.82 -6.85 1.70
CA ARG A 124 3.62 -7.54 0.68
C ARG A 124 2.73 -8.41 -0.18
N ILE A 125 2.91 -8.31 -1.50
CA ILE A 125 2.17 -9.08 -2.49
C ILE A 125 3.15 -9.82 -3.42
N PRO A 126 2.68 -10.82 -4.20
CA PRO A 126 3.52 -11.45 -5.22
C PRO A 126 4.11 -10.44 -6.21
N ASN A 127 5.35 -10.68 -6.67
CA ASN A 127 6.05 -9.77 -7.59
C ASN A 127 5.30 -9.53 -8.92
N ALA A 128 4.54 -10.50 -9.42
CA ALA A 128 3.66 -10.31 -10.58
C ALA A 128 2.57 -9.26 -10.28
N GLY A 129 1.98 -9.31 -9.07
CA GLY A 129 0.95 -8.37 -8.63
C GLY A 129 1.49 -6.95 -8.48
N ILE A 130 2.66 -6.79 -7.85
CA ILE A 130 3.23 -5.44 -7.68
C ILE A 130 3.67 -4.82 -9.01
N ARG A 131 4.16 -5.61 -9.97
CA ARG A 131 4.45 -5.13 -11.33
C ARG A 131 3.18 -4.65 -12.03
N TRP A 132 2.10 -5.41 -11.90
CA TRP A 132 0.81 -5.03 -12.47
C TRP A 132 0.29 -3.73 -11.83
N LEU A 133 0.33 -3.62 -10.50
CA LEU A 133 -0.08 -2.39 -9.80
C LEU A 133 0.78 -1.20 -10.22
N ALA A 134 2.09 -1.37 -10.31
CA ALA A 134 3.00 -0.30 -10.73
C ALA A 134 2.75 0.22 -12.15
N ALA A 135 2.19 -0.63 -13.02
CA ALA A 135 1.83 -0.25 -14.40
C ALA A 135 0.46 0.44 -14.51
N HIS A 136 -0.40 0.33 -13.50
CA HIS A 136 -1.80 0.77 -13.61
C HIS A 136 -2.23 1.74 -12.50
N ALA A 137 -1.62 1.68 -11.32
CA ALA A 137 -1.91 2.63 -10.25
C ALA A 137 -1.08 3.91 -10.41
N ALA A 138 -1.63 5.00 -9.94
CA ALA A 138 -0.98 6.32 -9.93
C ALA A 138 -1.05 6.96 -8.54
N PRO A 139 -0.27 8.01 -8.26
CA PRO A 139 -0.50 8.82 -7.08
C PRO A 139 -1.95 9.30 -7.02
N GLY A 140 -2.63 9.03 -5.89
CA GLY A 140 -4.06 9.30 -5.71
C GLY A 140 -4.95 8.06 -5.81
N THR A 141 -4.51 6.95 -6.42
CA THR A 141 -5.31 5.71 -6.47
C THR A 141 -5.77 5.31 -5.08
N PRO A 142 -7.11 5.18 -4.84
CA PRO A 142 -7.66 4.94 -3.52
C PRO A 142 -7.31 3.53 -2.99
N VAL A 143 -7.05 3.47 -1.68
CA VAL A 143 -6.79 2.21 -0.96
C VAL A 143 -7.65 2.19 0.30
N ARG A 144 -8.58 1.26 0.38
CA ARG A 144 -9.40 1.01 1.56
C ARG A 144 -8.78 -0.15 2.34
N ILE A 145 -8.54 0.04 3.63
CA ILE A 145 -7.98 -0.99 4.52
C ILE A 145 -9.02 -1.30 5.60
N VAL A 146 -9.51 -2.53 5.61
CA VAL A 146 -10.59 -3.01 6.50
C VAL A 146 -10.15 -4.23 7.32
N GLY A 147 -10.88 -4.50 8.40
CA GLY A 147 -10.62 -5.61 9.32
C GLY A 147 -9.76 -5.25 10.51
#